data_595ae5edb278373f702f01c437b31d23
#
_entry.id   595ae5edb278373f702f01c437b31d23
#
_cell.length_a   1.000
_cell.length_b   1.000
_cell.length_c   1.000
_cell.angle_alpha   90.00
_cell.angle_beta   90.00
_cell.angle_gamma   90.00
#
_symmetry.space_group_name_H-M   'P 1'
#
loop_
_entity.id
_entity.type
_entity.pdbx_description
1 polymer ?
#
loop_
_entity_poly.entity_id
_entity_poly.type
_entity_poly.pdbx_seq_one_letter_code
_entity_poly.pdbx_strand_id
1 'polypeptide(L)'
;VAQLLREGLELSDCTILVGPNGSGKSTIIEAVATAYGLNPEGGSTGAQHRTQASESPLHEWLRLTRGAGSSKWGYFVRAETMHGLFTYLSATRSESRWSRDPEFHALSHGESFVALLGSSRFGKDGFFVMDEPEAGLSFEAQLHLVAELADMARRPRAQVLIATHSPVIAAIPNARLLELGPHGIRETRWTELEVVDHYRRFLAEPRRYLRHVVDDPF
;
A
#
# COMPACT_ATOMS: atom_id res chain seq x y z
N VAL A 1 -10.16 12.02 7.76
CA VAL A 1 -9.46 12.01 9.06
C VAL A 1 -10.45 12.22 10.21
N ALA A 2 -11.30 13.28 10.20
CA ALA A 2 -12.26 13.54 11.29
C ALA A 2 -13.23 12.37 11.55
N GLN A 3 -13.67 11.65 10.50
CA GLN A 3 -14.49 10.46 10.62
C GLN A 3 -13.71 9.33 11.32
N LEU A 4 -12.47 9.07 10.90
CA LEU A 4 -11.60 8.07 11.52
C LEU A 4 -11.43 8.30 13.03
N LEU A 5 -11.25 9.55 13.45
CA LEU A 5 -11.09 9.89 14.86
C LEU A 5 -12.37 9.71 15.69
N ARG A 6 -13.56 9.81 15.09
CA ARG A 6 -14.84 9.64 15.78
C ARG A 6 -15.31 8.21 15.82
N GLU A 7 -15.16 7.49 14.73
CA GLU A 7 -15.80 6.18 14.49
C GLU A 7 -14.81 5.03 14.59
N GLY A 8 -13.51 5.35 14.51
CA GLY A 8 -12.47 4.34 14.37
C GLY A 8 -12.44 3.73 12.98
N LEU A 9 -11.61 2.71 12.80
CA LEU A 9 -11.47 1.92 11.58
C LEU A 9 -11.19 0.47 11.95
N GLU A 10 -12.10 -0.40 11.58
CA GLU A 10 -11.87 -1.83 11.69
C GLU A 10 -11.14 -2.33 10.43
N LEU A 11 -10.07 -3.09 10.62
CA LEU A 11 -9.29 -3.69 9.53
C LEU A 11 -9.62 -5.18 9.41
N SER A 12 -9.95 -5.62 8.19
CA SER A 12 -10.06 -7.03 7.83
C SER A 12 -8.69 -7.65 7.52
N ASP A 13 -8.65 -8.93 7.12
CA ASP A 13 -7.41 -9.59 6.70
C ASP A 13 -6.73 -8.84 5.53
N CYS A 14 -7.53 -8.28 4.63
CA CYS A 14 -7.07 -7.36 3.60
C CYS A 14 -8.01 -6.15 3.54
N THR A 15 -7.49 -4.97 3.86
CA THR A 15 -8.23 -3.69 3.75
C THR A 15 -7.52 -2.78 2.77
N ILE A 16 -8.27 -2.23 1.82
CA ILE A 16 -7.74 -1.34 0.79
C ILE A 16 -8.43 0.01 0.87
N LEU A 17 -7.64 1.06 1.06
CA LEU A 17 -8.06 2.45 0.96
C LEU A 17 -7.92 2.91 -0.49
N VAL A 18 -9.03 3.26 -1.13
CA VAL A 18 -9.05 3.72 -2.52
C VAL A 18 -9.52 5.16 -2.57
N GLY A 19 -8.99 5.95 -3.49
CA GLY A 19 -9.44 7.32 -3.69
C GLY A 19 -8.42 8.17 -4.45
N PRO A 20 -8.81 9.39 -4.88
CA PRO A 20 -7.92 10.27 -5.62
C PRO A 20 -6.75 10.77 -4.79
N ASN A 21 -5.76 11.37 -5.46
CA ASN A 21 -4.65 12.04 -4.78
C ASN A 21 -5.18 13.15 -3.88
N GLY A 22 -4.58 13.30 -2.69
CA GLY A 22 -5.02 14.27 -1.69
C GLY A 22 -6.24 13.87 -0.86
N SER A 23 -6.83 12.70 -1.05
CA SER A 23 -7.97 12.23 -0.24
C SER A 23 -7.61 11.83 1.20
N GLY A 24 -6.31 11.78 1.54
CA GLY A 24 -5.81 11.45 2.87
C GLY A 24 -5.46 9.97 3.08
N LYS A 25 -5.43 9.15 2.03
CA LYS A 25 -5.04 7.73 2.10
C LYS A 25 -3.67 7.55 2.75
N SER A 26 -2.63 8.19 2.18
CA SER A 26 -1.25 8.09 2.65
C SER A 26 -1.11 8.59 4.09
N THR A 27 -1.84 9.64 4.47
CA THR A 27 -1.85 10.15 5.85
C THR A 27 -2.41 9.11 6.83
N ILE A 28 -3.48 8.41 6.46
CA ILE A 28 -4.07 7.35 7.30
C ILE A 28 -3.13 6.15 7.37
N ILE A 29 -2.59 5.71 6.24
CA ILE A 29 -1.64 4.59 6.14
C ILE A 29 -0.41 4.85 7.01
N GLU A 30 0.22 6.01 6.87
CA GLU A 30 1.39 6.41 7.63
C GLU A 30 1.10 6.46 9.13
N ALA A 31 -0.03 7.08 9.52
CA ALA A 31 -0.41 7.14 10.92
C ALA A 31 -0.67 5.77 11.54
N VAL A 32 -1.32 4.85 10.81
CA VAL A 32 -1.55 3.47 11.26
C VAL A 32 -0.23 2.70 11.35
N ALA A 33 0.65 2.83 10.34
CA ALA A 33 1.97 2.20 10.34
C ALA A 33 2.82 2.66 11.53
N THR A 34 2.88 3.98 11.76
CA THR A 34 3.63 4.58 12.87
C THR A 34 3.05 4.18 14.24
N ALA A 35 1.73 4.20 14.41
CA ALA A 35 1.07 3.75 15.63
C ALA A 35 1.30 2.24 15.88
N TYR A 36 1.50 1.43 14.84
CA TYR A 36 1.89 0.02 14.97
C TYR A 36 3.34 -0.16 15.42
N GLY A 37 4.20 0.84 15.24
CA GLY A 37 5.63 0.79 15.52
C GLY A 37 6.50 0.53 14.29
N LEU A 38 5.97 0.79 13.10
CA LEU A 38 6.71 0.77 11.84
C LEU A 38 7.35 2.15 11.59
N ASN A 39 8.46 2.15 10.85
CA ASN A 39 9.09 3.39 10.45
C ASN A 39 8.22 4.08 9.37
N PRO A 40 7.88 5.38 9.52
CA PRO A 40 7.08 6.12 8.53
C PRO A 40 7.70 6.19 7.14
N GLU A 41 9.02 6.05 7.03
CA GLU A 41 9.74 6.00 5.75
C GLU A 41 9.79 4.58 5.14
N GLY A 42 9.20 3.59 5.81
CA GLY A 42 9.18 2.19 5.37
C GLY A 42 10.16 1.29 6.13
N GLY A 43 10.00 -0.02 5.94
CA GLY A 43 10.79 -1.05 6.58
C GLY A 43 10.03 -1.83 7.65
N SER A 44 10.76 -2.68 8.37
CA SER A 44 10.21 -3.54 9.43
C SER A 44 10.05 -2.81 10.76
N THR A 45 9.31 -3.45 11.70
CA THR A 45 9.32 -3.04 13.11
C THR A 45 10.76 -3.03 13.63
N GLY A 46 11.23 -1.83 14.06
CA GLY A 46 12.60 -1.63 14.55
C GLY A 46 13.60 -1.10 13.51
N ALA A 47 13.19 -0.89 12.26
CA ALA A 47 14.00 -0.15 11.30
C ALA A 47 14.18 1.31 11.78
N GLN A 48 15.42 1.75 11.93
CA GLN A 48 15.76 3.10 12.41
C GLN A 48 16.50 3.85 11.30
N HIS A 49 15.78 4.35 10.31
CA HIS A 49 16.33 5.34 9.40
C HIS A 49 15.34 6.50 9.29
N ARG A 50 15.85 7.72 9.30
CA ARG A 50 15.08 8.95 9.16
C ARG A 50 15.81 9.87 8.22
N THR A 51 15.13 10.36 7.20
CA THR A 51 15.65 11.38 6.28
C THR A 51 15.07 12.76 6.58
N GLN A 52 13.80 12.87 6.96
CA GLN A 52 13.16 14.12 7.36
C GLN A 52 11.98 13.89 8.30
N ALA A 53 11.70 14.88 9.18
CA ALA A 53 10.52 14.89 10.03
C ALA A 53 9.34 15.52 9.26
N SER A 54 8.66 14.75 8.44
CA SER A 54 7.44 15.17 7.71
C SER A 54 6.18 14.43 8.18
N GLU A 55 6.25 13.80 9.34
CA GLU A 55 5.21 12.93 9.86
C GLU A 55 3.97 13.72 10.28
N SER A 56 2.80 13.24 9.86
CA SER A 56 1.54 13.76 10.39
C SER A 56 1.39 13.38 11.87
N PRO A 57 1.00 14.31 12.76
CA PRO A 57 0.77 13.99 14.18
C PRO A 57 -0.45 13.06 14.40
N LEU A 58 -1.13 12.62 13.34
CA LEU A 58 -2.31 11.78 13.44
C LEU A 58 -2.05 10.47 14.22
N HIS A 59 -0.87 9.90 14.11
CA HIS A 59 -0.51 8.66 14.82
C HIS A 59 -0.58 8.80 16.35
N GLU A 60 -0.37 9.99 16.92
CA GLU A 60 -0.47 10.28 18.35
C GLU A 60 -1.92 10.17 18.87
N TRP A 61 -2.89 10.33 17.95
CA TRP A 61 -4.32 10.28 18.26
C TRP A 61 -4.94 8.89 17.98
N LEU A 62 -4.15 7.95 17.46
CA LEU A 62 -4.62 6.61 17.15
C LEU A 62 -4.29 5.62 18.27
N ARG A 63 -5.30 4.85 18.65
CA ARG A 63 -5.14 3.70 19.54
C ARG A 63 -5.40 2.42 18.76
N LEU A 64 -4.37 1.61 18.57
CA LEU A 64 -4.51 0.31 17.91
C LEU A 64 -4.94 -0.77 18.93
N THR A 65 -6.03 -1.45 18.61
CA THR A 65 -6.47 -2.64 19.34
C THR A 65 -6.12 -3.86 18.49
N ARG A 66 -5.31 -4.76 19.04
CA ARG A 66 -4.88 -5.99 18.34
C ARG A 66 -5.69 -7.17 18.83
N GLY A 67 -6.04 -8.07 17.91
CA GLY A 67 -6.65 -9.35 18.25
C GLY A 67 -5.71 -10.26 19.05
N ALA A 68 -6.26 -11.21 19.77
CA ALA A 68 -5.48 -12.19 20.53
C ALA A 68 -4.59 -13.02 19.60
N GLY A 69 -3.30 -13.12 19.93
CA GLY A 69 -2.31 -13.87 19.14
C GLY A 69 -1.79 -13.14 17.88
N SER A 70 -2.14 -11.86 17.69
CA SER A 70 -1.60 -11.07 16.59
C SER A 70 -0.07 -10.94 16.67
N SER A 71 0.60 -11.03 15.52
CA SER A 71 2.04 -10.88 15.41
C SER A 71 2.48 -9.47 15.86
N LYS A 72 3.69 -9.37 16.39
CA LYS A 72 4.36 -8.08 16.61
C LYS A 72 5.20 -7.67 15.40
N TRP A 73 5.40 -8.58 14.46
CA TRP A 73 6.10 -8.30 13.21
C TRP A 73 5.22 -7.48 12.28
N GLY A 74 5.83 -6.57 11.57
CA GLY A 74 5.18 -5.82 10.51
C GLY A 74 6.20 -5.24 9.55
N TYR A 75 5.72 -4.86 8.38
CA TYR A 75 6.53 -4.24 7.34
C TYR A 75 5.72 -3.16 6.62
N PHE A 76 6.33 -1.99 6.45
CA PHE A 76 5.75 -0.89 5.69
C PHE A 76 6.52 -0.72 4.39
N VAL A 77 5.79 -0.69 3.27
CA VAL A 77 6.33 -0.39 1.95
C VAL A 77 5.66 0.87 1.44
N ARG A 78 6.47 1.84 1.03
CA ARG A 78 6.01 3.12 0.52
C ARG A 78 6.73 3.39 -0.79
N ALA A 79 5.99 3.59 -1.88
CA ALA A 79 6.58 3.78 -3.20
C ALA A 79 7.56 4.97 -3.25
N GLU A 80 7.20 6.08 -2.62
CA GLU A 80 8.04 7.29 -2.59
C GLU A 80 9.42 7.08 -1.94
N THR A 81 9.52 6.17 -0.97
CA THR A 81 10.75 5.93 -0.19
C THR A 81 11.47 4.63 -0.57
N MET A 82 10.97 3.90 -1.57
CA MET A 82 11.52 2.60 -1.99
C MET A 82 13.02 2.65 -2.32
N HIS A 83 13.47 3.71 -2.99
CA HIS A 83 14.90 3.86 -3.31
C HIS A 83 15.76 3.94 -2.04
N GLY A 84 15.34 4.71 -1.05
CA GLY A 84 16.00 4.80 0.25
C GLY A 84 15.97 3.46 1.00
N LEU A 85 14.83 2.76 0.95
CA LEU A 85 14.69 1.43 1.54
C LEU A 85 15.65 0.42 0.90
N PHE A 86 15.76 0.38 -0.43
CA PHE A 86 16.69 -0.51 -1.11
C PHE A 86 18.16 -0.18 -0.80
N THR A 87 18.49 1.11 -0.71
CA THR A 87 19.82 1.55 -0.28
C THR A 87 20.13 1.06 1.13
N TYR A 88 19.19 1.22 2.07
CA TYR A 88 19.32 0.72 3.43
C TYR A 88 19.47 -0.81 3.47
N LEU A 89 18.65 -1.55 2.72
CA LEU A 89 18.75 -3.01 2.66
C LEU A 89 20.08 -3.49 2.05
N SER A 90 20.59 -2.77 1.06
CA SER A 90 21.89 -3.07 0.45
C SER A 90 23.05 -2.79 1.42
N ALA A 91 22.98 -1.68 2.17
CA ALA A 91 24.00 -1.31 3.15
C ALA A 91 24.01 -2.23 4.38
N THR A 92 22.84 -2.75 4.77
CA THR A 92 22.70 -3.67 5.91
C THR A 92 22.79 -5.14 5.49
N ARG A 93 23.02 -5.40 4.19
CA ARG A 93 23.23 -6.74 3.67
C ARG A 93 24.46 -7.33 4.36
N SER A 94 24.23 -8.31 5.22
CA SER A 94 25.33 -9.06 5.81
C SER A 94 26.15 -9.71 4.69
N GLU A 95 27.48 -9.61 4.73
CA GLU A 95 28.40 -10.35 3.84
C GLU A 95 28.30 -11.87 4.04
N SER A 96 27.38 -12.30 4.88
CA SER A 96 27.03 -13.70 5.09
C SER A 96 26.59 -14.33 3.77
N ARG A 97 27.22 -15.43 3.38
CA ARG A 97 26.83 -16.32 2.27
C ARG A 97 25.36 -16.79 2.30
N TRP A 98 24.63 -16.47 3.35
CA TRP A 98 23.24 -16.85 3.60
C TRP A 98 22.23 -15.73 3.32
N SER A 99 22.68 -14.51 2.97
CA SER A 99 21.76 -13.45 2.54
C SER A 99 21.20 -13.81 1.16
N ARG A 100 19.89 -14.12 1.13
CA ARG A 100 19.14 -14.44 -0.11
C ARG A 100 18.55 -13.21 -0.78
N ASP A 101 18.83 -12.02 -0.27
CA ASP A 101 18.33 -10.79 -0.88
C ASP A 101 19.02 -10.55 -2.22
N PRO A 102 18.28 -10.27 -3.28
CA PRO A 102 18.86 -9.88 -4.56
C PRO A 102 19.57 -8.54 -4.46
N GLU A 103 20.32 -8.19 -5.48
CA GLU A 103 20.90 -6.87 -5.63
C GLU A 103 19.84 -5.92 -6.19
N PHE A 104 19.02 -5.33 -5.29
CA PHE A 104 17.84 -4.54 -5.66
C PHE A 104 18.16 -3.42 -6.65
N HIS A 105 19.30 -2.77 -6.56
CA HIS A 105 19.71 -1.70 -7.48
C HIS A 105 20.06 -2.18 -8.91
N ALA A 106 20.27 -3.47 -9.10
CA ALA A 106 20.50 -4.07 -10.43
C ALA A 106 19.18 -4.45 -11.15
N LEU A 107 18.06 -4.39 -10.44
CA LEU A 107 16.72 -4.73 -10.92
C LEU A 107 15.94 -3.47 -11.33
N SER A 108 15.00 -3.62 -12.25
CA SER A 108 14.00 -2.58 -12.48
C SER A 108 13.15 -2.34 -11.22
N HIS A 109 12.46 -1.21 -11.14
CA HIS A 109 11.62 -0.87 -9.99
C HIS A 109 10.60 -1.97 -9.68
N GLY A 110 9.91 -2.48 -10.71
CA GLY A 110 8.94 -3.56 -10.57
C GLY A 110 9.56 -4.87 -10.11
N GLU A 111 10.69 -5.27 -10.70
CA GLU A 111 11.40 -6.50 -10.30
C GLU A 111 11.91 -6.42 -8.86
N SER A 112 12.44 -5.25 -8.45
CA SER A 112 12.87 -5.00 -7.07
C SER A 112 11.72 -5.14 -6.09
N PHE A 113 10.53 -4.64 -6.46
CA PHE A 113 9.34 -4.74 -5.63
C PHE A 113 8.87 -6.20 -5.48
N VAL A 114 8.77 -6.94 -6.58
CA VAL A 114 8.40 -8.37 -6.56
C VAL A 114 9.43 -9.17 -5.76
N ALA A 115 10.71 -8.91 -5.95
CA ALA A 115 11.79 -9.57 -5.21
C ALA A 115 11.73 -9.27 -3.70
N LEU A 116 11.34 -8.04 -3.31
CA LEU A 116 11.13 -7.67 -1.92
C LEU A 116 9.98 -8.48 -1.31
N LEU A 117 8.84 -8.59 -2.01
CA LEU A 117 7.67 -9.37 -1.54
C LEU A 117 7.98 -10.87 -1.43
N GLY A 118 8.78 -11.43 -2.34
CA GLY A 118 9.25 -12.82 -2.29
C GLY A 118 10.28 -13.08 -1.19
N SER A 119 10.76 -12.05 -0.51
CA SER A 119 11.75 -12.20 0.56
C SER A 119 11.16 -12.81 1.83
N SER A 120 12.03 -13.34 2.70
CA SER A 120 11.63 -13.91 4.00
C SER A 120 10.93 -12.90 4.93
N ARG A 121 10.99 -11.61 4.62
CA ARG A 121 10.32 -10.53 5.37
C ARG A 121 8.81 -10.63 5.25
N PHE A 122 8.33 -10.97 4.07
CA PHE A 122 6.90 -11.12 3.76
C PHE A 122 6.39 -12.56 3.91
N GLY A 123 7.29 -13.53 4.07
CA GLY A 123 6.93 -14.93 4.35
C GLY A 123 6.45 -15.22 5.76
N LYS A 124 6.51 -14.23 6.67
CA LYS A 124 6.12 -14.37 8.09
C LYS A 124 4.69 -13.90 8.33
N ASP A 125 4.12 -14.34 9.45
CA ASP A 125 2.89 -13.75 10.00
C ASP A 125 3.16 -12.30 10.42
N GLY A 126 2.27 -11.37 10.10
CA GLY A 126 2.49 -9.96 10.45
C GLY A 126 1.49 -8.99 9.88
N PHE A 127 1.72 -7.72 10.17
CA PHE A 127 0.96 -6.61 9.62
C PHE A 127 1.75 -5.93 8.50
N PHE A 128 1.21 -5.99 7.30
CA PHE A 128 1.83 -5.46 6.10
C PHE A 128 1.08 -4.23 5.62
N VAL A 129 1.78 -3.11 5.58
CA VAL A 129 1.22 -1.82 5.18
C VAL A 129 1.88 -1.41 3.86
N MET A 130 1.09 -0.96 2.89
CA MET A 130 1.60 -0.55 1.57
C MET A 130 0.94 0.74 1.11
N ASP A 131 1.76 1.70 0.73
CA ASP A 131 1.32 2.99 0.18
C ASP A 131 1.73 3.07 -1.29
N GLU A 132 0.72 3.07 -2.17
CA GLU A 132 0.84 3.11 -3.63
C GLU A 132 1.79 2.03 -4.22
N PRO A 133 1.61 0.75 -3.86
CA PRO A 133 2.53 -0.31 -4.28
C PRO A 133 2.59 -0.51 -5.80
N GLU A 134 1.63 0.02 -6.53
CA GLU A 134 1.58 0.00 -8.00
C GLU A 134 2.48 1.01 -8.68
N ALA A 135 3.03 1.98 -7.97
CA ALA A 135 3.79 3.08 -8.58
C ALA A 135 4.99 2.55 -9.38
N GLY A 136 5.03 2.91 -10.66
CA GLY A 136 6.07 2.45 -11.60
C GLY A 136 5.94 1.00 -12.07
N LEU A 137 4.84 0.29 -11.74
CA LEU A 137 4.60 -1.07 -12.21
C LEU A 137 3.82 -1.10 -13.54
N SER A 138 4.22 -1.98 -14.46
CA SER A 138 3.42 -2.31 -15.63
C SER A 138 2.10 -2.99 -15.22
N PHE A 139 1.14 -3.07 -16.14
CA PHE A 139 -0.13 -3.75 -15.88
C PHE A 139 0.09 -5.21 -15.46
N GLU A 140 0.97 -5.93 -16.15
CA GLU A 140 1.31 -7.32 -15.84
C GLU A 140 1.95 -7.44 -14.47
N ALA A 141 2.85 -6.53 -14.10
CA ALA A 141 3.48 -6.51 -12.79
C ALA A 141 2.44 -6.23 -11.68
N GLN A 142 1.46 -5.37 -11.93
CA GLN A 142 0.34 -5.17 -10.99
C GLN A 142 -0.52 -6.44 -10.82
N LEU A 143 -0.75 -7.22 -11.89
CA LEU A 143 -1.47 -8.50 -11.77
C LEU A 143 -0.69 -9.52 -10.92
N HIS A 144 0.62 -9.60 -11.10
CA HIS A 144 1.47 -10.44 -10.24
C HIS A 144 1.42 -9.98 -8.78
N LEU A 145 1.48 -8.67 -8.56
CA LEU A 145 1.33 -8.09 -7.22
C LEU A 145 -0.02 -8.45 -6.58
N VAL A 146 -1.11 -8.37 -7.32
CA VAL A 146 -2.45 -8.78 -6.85
C VAL A 146 -2.44 -10.25 -6.40
N ALA A 147 -1.81 -11.14 -7.16
CA ALA A 147 -1.70 -12.56 -6.81
C ALA A 147 -0.94 -12.77 -5.49
N GLU A 148 0.23 -12.14 -5.34
CA GLU A 148 1.04 -12.21 -4.12
C GLU A 148 0.31 -11.66 -2.89
N LEU A 149 -0.37 -10.52 -3.03
CA LEU A 149 -1.13 -9.91 -1.95
C LEU A 149 -2.36 -10.73 -1.57
N ALA A 150 -3.04 -11.33 -2.55
CA ALA A 150 -4.15 -12.24 -2.29
C ALA A 150 -3.70 -13.51 -1.55
N ASP A 151 -2.52 -14.04 -1.88
CA ASP A 151 -1.93 -15.18 -1.16
C ASP A 151 -1.52 -14.80 0.26
N MET A 152 -0.97 -13.62 0.43
CA MET A 152 -0.61 -13.08 1.75
C MET A 152 -1.85 -12.91 2.63
N ALA A 153 -2.93 -12.34 2.11
CA ALA A 153 -4.18 -12.09 2.84
C ALA A 153 -4.91 -13.38 3.26
N ARG A 154 -4.63 -14.52 2.60
CA ARG A 154 -5.18 -15.84 2.99
C ARG A 154 -4.46 -16.48 4.16
N ARG A 155 -3.32 -15.95 4.58
CA ARG A 155 -2.56 -16.52 5.71
C ARG A 155 -3.25 -16.16 7.04
N PRO A 156 -3.47 -17.12 7.96
CA PRO A 156 -4.32 -16.93 9.15
C PRO A 156 -3.86 -15.83 10.13
N ARG A 157 -2.61 -15.38 10.01
CA ARG A 157 -2.01 -14.37 10.92
C ARG A 157 -1.31 -13.24 10.16
N ALA A 158 -1.60 -13.11 8.87
CA ALA A 158 -1.20 -11.95 8.09
C ALA A 158 -2.38 -11.00 7.97
N GLN A 159 -2.11 -9.71 8.06
CA GLN A 159 -3.07 -8.65 7.83
C GLN A 159 -2.44 -7.63 6.89
N VAL A 160 -3.18 -7.24 5.86
CA VAL A 160 -2.69 -6.34 4.81
C VAL A 160 -3.53 -5.07 4.78
N LEU A 161 -2.87 -3.92 4.82
CA LEU A 161 -3.49 -2.61 4.65
C LEU A 161 -2.82 -1.89 3.49
N ILE A 162 -3.60 -1.51 2.48
CA ILE A 162 -3.09 -0.89 1.25
C ILE A 162 -3.77 0.45 1.03
N ALA A 163 -3.02 1.46 0.62
CA ALA A 163 -3.55 2.65 -0.04
C ALA A 163 -3.19 2.60 -1.53
N THR A 164 -4.16 2.84 -2.40
CA THR A 164 -3.97 2.78 -3.85
C THR A 164 -4.94 3.71 -4.58
N HIS A 165 -4.55 4.12 -5.77
CA HIS A 165 -5.46 4.70 -6.77
C HIS A 165 -5.65 3.78 -7.98
N SER A 166 -5.02 2.59 -7.98
CA SER A 166 -5.11 1.62 -9.06
C SER A 166 -6.38 0.77 -8.97
N PRO A 167 -7.21 0.73 -10.02
CA PRO A 167 -8.32 -0.21 -10.10
C PRO A 167 -7.86 -1.67 -10.14
N VAL A 168 -6.61 -1.93 -10.56
CA VAL A 168 -6.04 -3.29 -10.61
C VAL A 168 -5.74 -3.80 -9.21
N ILE A 169 -5.04 -2.99 -8.40
CA ILE A 169 -4.74 -3.36 -6.99
C ILE A 169 -6.04 -3.45 -6.17
N ALA A 170 -6.99 -2.56 -6.41
CA ALA A 170 -8.29 -2.61 -5.73
C ALA A 170 -9.10 -3.90 -6.06
N ALA A 171 -8.71 -4.67 -7.08
CA ALA A 171 -9.38 -5.92 -7.46
C ALA A 171 -8.91 -7.16 -6.67
N ILE A 172 -8.11 -7.01 -5.62
CA ILE A 172 -7.69 -8.14 -4.77
C ILE A 172 -8.93 -8.87 -4.23
N PRO A 173 -9.05 -10.19 -4.44
CA PRO A 173 -10.22 -10.95 -4.03
C PRO A 173 -10.45 -10.90 -2.52
N ASN A 174 -11.71 -10.75 -2.11
CA ASN A 174 -12.16 -10.70 -0.71
C ASN A 174 -11.57 -9.53 0.11
N ALA A 175 -10.94 -8.57 -0.52
CA ALA A 175 -10.50 -7.36 0.17
C ALA A 175 -11.70 -6.48 0.56
N ARG A 176 -11.63 -5.90 1.76
CA ARG A 176 -12.53 -4.85 2.19
C ARG A 176 -12.11 -3.54 1.56
N LEU A 177 -12.98 -2.95 0.74
CA LEU A 177 -12.69 -1.72 0.01
C LEU A 177 -13.31 -0.53 0.73
N LEU A 178 -12.49 0.45 1.05
CA LEU A 178 -12.87 1.70 1.68
C LEU A 178 -12.51 2.85 0.74
N GLU A 179 -13.52 3.47 0.16
CA GLU A 179 -13.34 4.61 -0.72
C GLU A 179 -13.28 5.91 0.07
N LEU A 180 -12.23 6.67 -0.15
CA LEU A 180 -12.01 7.99 0.44
C LEU A 180 -12.35 9.08 -0.57
N GLY A 181 -13.23 9.98 -0.18
CA GLY A 181 -13.65 11.08 -1.04
C GLY A 181 -14.25 12.24 -0.25
N PRO A 182 -14.93 13.18 -0.91
CA PRO A 182 -15.60 14.32 -0.26
C PRO A 182 -16.61 13.90 0.79
N HIS A 183 -17.15 12.70 0.68
CA HIS A 183 -18.14 12.13 1.60
C HIS A 183 -17.53 11.43 2.82
N GLY A 184 -16.20 11.48 2.96
CA GLY A 184 -15.48 10.74 3.99
C GLY A 184 -15.04 9.35 3.53
N ILE A 185 -15.03 8.39 4.47
CA ILE A 185 -14.66 6.99 4.23
C ILE A 185 -15.94 6.19 4.06
N ARG A 186 -16.07 5.48 2.95
CA ARG A 186 -17.23 4.66 2.63
C ARG A 186 -16.80 3.25 2.23
N GLU A 187 -17.39 2.24 2.83
CA GLU A 187 -17.23 0.87 2.35
C GLU A 187 -18.01 0.68 1.04
N THR A 188 -17.38 0.05 0.05
CA THR A 188 -17.94 -0.08 -1.29
C THR A 188 -17.49 -1.37 -1.96
N ARG A 189 -18.06 -1.66 -3.14
CA ARG A 189 -17.65 -2.79 -3.99
C ARG A 189 -16.73 -2.30 -5.10
N TRP A 190 -15.88 -3.17 -5.61
CA TRP A 190 -14.98 -2.84 -6.71
C TRP A 190 -15.67 -2.19 -7.92
N THR A 191 -16.84 -2.73 -8.30
CA THR A 191 -17.62 -2.24 -9.44
C THR A 191 -18.24 -0.84 -9.23
N GLU A 192 -18.30 -0.39 -7.98
CA GLU A 192 -18.88 0.89 -7.55
C GLU A 192 -17.84 1.96 -7.26
N LEU A 193 -16.54 1.60 -7.29
CA LEU A 193 -15.45 2.55 -7.12
C LEU A 193 -15.46 3.61 -8.22
N GLU A 194 -15.30 4.87 -7.85
CA GLU A 194 -15.27 6.00 -8.78
C GLU A 194 -14.14 5.83 -9.82
N VAL A 195 -12.97 5.39 -9.39
CA VAL A 195 -11.83 5.13 -10.29
C VAL A 195 -12.16 4.07 -11.33
N VAL A 196 -12.85 2.98 -10.95
CA VAL A 196 -13.25 1.91 -11.87
C VAL A 196 -14.28 2.42 -12.88
N ASP A 197 -15.24 3.23 -12.45
CA ASP A 197 -16.24 3.84 -13.34
C ASP A 197 -15.57 4.80 -14.34
N HIS A 198 -14.64 5.63 -13.88
CA HIS A 198 -13.87 6.52 -14.77
C HIS A 198 -13.07 5.76 -15.82
N TYR A 199 -12.32 4.71 -15.44
CA TYR A 199 -11.58 3.89 -16.38
C TYR A 199 -12.52 3.19 -17.38
N ARG A 200 -13.61 2.62 -16.92
CA ARG A 200 -14.61 1.97 -17.80
C ARG A 200 -15.16 2.92 -18.86
N ARG A 201 -15.57 4.11 -18.45
CA ARG A 201 -16.10 5.15 -19.35
C ARG A 201 -15.04 5.68 -20.30
N PHE A 202 -13.82 5.91 -19.79
CA PHE A 202 -12.72 6.38 -20.62
C PHE A 202 -12.35 5.36 -21.71
N LEU A 203 -12.20 4.09 -21.36
CA LEU A 203 -11.86 3.04 -22.32
C LEU A 203 -12.98 2.79 -23.34
N ALA A 204 -14.23 2.97 -22.94
CA ALA A 204 -15.38 2.85 -23.87
C ALA A 204 -15.45 4.03 -24.85
N GLU A 205 -15.15 5.25 -24.41
CA GLU A 205 -15.28 6.46 -25.22
C GLU A 205 -14.24 7.55 -24.80
N PRO A 206 -12.96 7.42 -25.19
CA PRO A 206 -11.93 8.37 -24.79
C PRO A 206 -12.21 9.82 -25.18
N ARG A 207 -12.80 10.04 -26.35
CA ARG A 207 -13.17 11.40 -26.85
C ARG A 207 -14.03 12.17 -25.85
N ARG A 208 -14.92 11.49 -25.15
CA ARG A 208 -15.83 12.13 -24.17
C ARG A 208 -15.07 12.83 -23.03
N TYR A 209 -13.92 12.28 -22.64
CA TYR A 209 -13.06 12.87 -21.60
C TYR A 209 -12.10 13.89 -22.21
N LEU A 210 -11.46 13.53 -23.33
CA LEU A 210 -10.40 14.34 -23.95
C LEU A 210 -10.92 15.68 -24.51
N ARG A 211 -12.16 15.77 -24.96
CA ARG A 211 -12.76 17.02 -25.44
C ARG A 211 -12.72 18.19 -24.44
N HIS A 212 -12.47 17.91 -23.16
CA HIS A 212 -12.38 18.92 -22.10
C HIS A 212 -10.94 19.31 -21.76
N VAL A 213 -9.94 18.64 -22.34
CA VAL A 213 -8.53 18.80 -22.00
C VAL A 213 -7.62 18.98 -23.24
N VAL A 214 -8.12 18.68 -24.44
CA VAL A 214 -7.42 18.86 -25.73
C VAL A 214 -8.36 19.50 -26.73
N ASP A 215 -7.84 20.41 -27.58
CA ASP A 215 -8.63 21.18 -28.54
C ASP A 215 -9.16 20.31 -29.71
N ASP A 216 -8.43 19.27 -30.10
CA ASP A 216 -8.85 18.31 -31.16
C ASP A 216 -8.49 16.88 -30.73
N PRO A 217 -9.38 16.17 -30.04
CA PRO A 217 -9.12 14.84 -29.51
C PRO A 217 -9.36 13.74 -30.56
N PHE A 218 -8.63 13.66 -31.66
CA PHE A 218 -8.72 12.73 -32.81
C PHE A 218 -9.55 13.22 -34.01
#